data_99152123d5df7726c059724fb611f4d3
#
_entry.id   99152123d5df7726c059724fb611f4d3
#
_cell.length_a   1.000
_cell.length_b   1.000
_cell.length_c   1.000
_cell.angle_alpha   90.00
_cell.angle_beta   90.00
_cell.angle_gamma   90.00
#
_symmetry.space_group_name_H-M   'P 1'
#
loop_
_entity.id
_entity.type
_entity.pdbx_description
1 polymer ?
#
loop_
_entity_poly.entity_id
_entity_poly.type
_entity_poly.pdbx_seq_one_letter_code
_entity_poly.pdbx_strand_id
1 'polypeptide(L)'
;MSDFKRIAPDLAQQLRESGAQVVDIRDPQSYAMGHISGSRHIDNYSVADFIRDADMDAPLVVVCYHGNSSQSAAAYFVQQGFSEVYSLDGGFELWRSVYPADTSAGSAD
;
A
#
# COMPACT_ATOMS: atom_id res chain seq x y z
N MET A 1 20.07 7.21 -8.30
CA MET A 1 19.30 7.08 -7.05
C MET A 1 17.93 6.50 -7.37
N SER A 2 17.59 5.38 -6.79
CA SER A 2 16.26 4.83 -7.03
C SER A 2 15.23 5.58 -6.20
N ASP A 3 14.01 5.61 -6.71
CA ASP A 3 12.93 6.36 -6.12
C ASP A 3 11.65 5.54 -6.28
N PHE A 4 10.58 5.94 -5.60
CA PHE A 4 9.30 5.29 -5.82
C PHE A 4 8.67 5.79 -7.13
N LYS A 5 7.70 5.01 -7.63
CA LYS A 5 6.91 5.38 -8.80
C LYS A 5 5.45 5.54 -8.39
N ARG A 6 4.74 6.44 -9.07
CA ARG A 6 3.30 6.60 -8.91
C ARG A 6 2.61 5.74 -9.95
N ILE A 7 1.60 4.98 -9.53
CA ILE A 7 0.90 4.07 -10.43
C ILE A 7 -0.62 4.20 -10.28
N ALA A 8 -1.32 3.95 -11.38
CA ALA A 8 -2.77 3.92 -11.40
C ALA A 8 -3.28 2.58 -10.84
N PRO A 9 -4.59 2.49 -10.48
CA PRO A 9 -5.16 1.26 -9.95
C PRO A 9 -4.97 0.02 -10.81
N ASP A 10 -4.99 0.15 -12.14
CA ASP A 10 -4.86 -1.00 -13.03
C ASP A 10 -3.51 -1.70 -12.86
N LEU A 11 -2.42 -0.95 -12.80
CA LEU A 11 -1.10 -1.54 -12.59
C LEU A 11 -0.97 -2.06 -11.17
N ALA A 12 -1.52 -1.36 -10.18
CA ALA A 12 -1.51 -1.83 -8.81
C ALA A 12 -2.24 -3.18 -8.69
N GLN A 13 -3.34 -3.36 -9.40
CA GLN A 13 -4.06 -4.63 -9.40
C GLN A 13 -3.21 -5.75 -10.02
N GLN A 14 -2.53 -5.47 -11.13
CA GLN A 14 -1.64 -6.45 -11.74
C GLN A 14 -0.51 -6.87 -10.80
N LEU A 15 0.10 -5.89 -10.14
CA LEU A 15 1.17 -6.17 -9.17
C LEU A 15 0.65 -7.00 -8.00
N ARG A 16 -0.51 -6.64 -7.47
CA ARG A 16 -1.15 -7.35 -6.37
C ARG A 16 -1.42 -8.81 -6.75
N GLU A 17 -1.96 -9.04 -7.93
CA GLU A 17 -2.23 -10.39 -8.43
C GLU A 17 -0.96 -11.20 -8.65
N SER A 18 0.15 -10.53 -8.88
CA SER A 18 1.46 -11.16 -9.04
C SER A 18 2.22 -11.34 -7.72
N GLY A 19 1.60 -10.99 -6.60
CA GLY A 19 2.19 -11.24 -5.29
C GLY A 19 2.83 -10.03 -4.62
N ALA A 20 2.63 -8.82 -5.15
CA ALA A 20 3.16 -7.62 -4.50
C ALA A 20 2.57 -7.44 -3.12
N GLN A 21 3.37 -6.91 -2.21
CA GLN A 21 2.93 -6.51 -0.89
C GLN A 21 2.15 -5.19 -1.00
N VAL A 22 1.02 -5.08 -0.32
CA VAL A 22 0.22 -3.85 -0.31
C VAL A 22 0.08 -3.39 1.14
N VAL A 23 0.49 -2.17 1.44
CA VAL A 23 0.38 -1.59 2.77
C VAL A 23 -0.49 -0.34 2.73
N ASP A 24 -1.33 -0.20 3.75
CA ASP A 24 -2.27 0.90 3.90
C ASP A 24 -1.85 1.72 5.12
N ILE A 25 -1.57 3.01 4.90
CA ILE A 25 -1.05 3.89 5.94
C ILE A 25 -2.11 4.82 6.53
N ARG A 26 -3.38 4.61 6.19
CA ARG A 26 -4.47 5.40 6.74
C ARG A 26 -4.69 5.08 8.23
N ASP A 27 -5.59 5.82 8.87
CA ASP A 27 -5.94 5.53 10.26
C ASP A 27 -6.63 4.16 10.39
N PRO A 28 -6.59 3.54 11.59
CA PRO A 28 -7.17 2.20 11.77
C PRO A 28 -8.66 2.11 11.48
N GLN A 29 -9.41 3.16 11.78
CA GLN A 29 -10.86 3.17 11.54
C GLN A 29 -11.18 3.17 10.05
N SER A 30 -10.48 3.97 9.27
CA SER A 30 -10.68 4.01 7.82
C SER A 30 -10.30 2.69 7.18
N TYR A 31 -9.21 2.08 7.62
CA TYR A 31 -8.81 0.75 7.16
C TYR A 31 -9.89 -0.30 7.47
N ALA A 32 -10.40 -0.28 8.68
CA ALA A 32 -11.43 -1.25 9.09
C ALA A 32 -12.75 -1.08 8.33
N MET A 33 -13.09 0.14 7.93
CA MET A 33 -14.31 0.40 7.17
C MET A 33 -14.19 -0.08 5.72
N GLY A 34 -12.99 -0.15 5.19
CA GLY A 34 -12.74 -0.66 3.84
C GLY A 34 -11.27 -0.49 3.48
N HIS A 35 -10.71 -1.52 2.85
CA HIS A 35 -9.32 -1.51 2.39
C HIS A 35 -9.17 -2.44 1.20
N ILE A 36 -8.05 -2.34 0.50
CA ILE A 36 -7.73 -3.28 -0.58
C ILE A 36 -7.58 -4.67 0.04
N SER A 37 -8.26 -5.65 -0.55
CA SER A 37 -8.22 -7.03 -0.05
C SER A 37 -6.79 -7.53 0.00
N GLY A 38 -6.39 -8.07 1.15
CA GLY A 38 -5.03 -8.57 1.37
C GLY A 38 -4.02 -7.49 1.77
N SER A 39 -4.41 -6.22 1.83
CA SER A 39 -3.50 -5.18 2.27
C SER A 39 -3.30 -5.25 3.79
N ARG A 40 -2.12 -4.80 4.24
CA ARG A 40 -1.78 -4.77 5.64
C ARG A 40 -1.76 -3.33 6.14
N HIS A 41 -2.43 -3.08 7.25
CA HIS A 41 -2.41 -1.76 7.87
C HIS A 41 -1.06 -1.52 8.55
N ILE A 42 -0.46 -0.36 8.28
CA ILE A 42 0.84 0.02 8.84
C ILE A 42 0.71 1.41 9.47
N ASP A 43 1.26 1.55 10.68
CA ASP A 43 1.36 2.83 11.38
C ASP A 43 2.75 2.93 12.05
N ASN A 44 2.95 3.98 12.84
CA ASN A 44 4.23 4.21 13.51
C ASN A 44 4.61 3.11 14.49
N TYR A 45 3.63 2.35 14.98
CA TYR A 45 3.88 1.26 15.94
C TYR A 45 4.20 -0.06 15.26
N SER A 46 3.75 -0.27 14.02
CA SER A 46 3.90 -1.55 13.33
C SER A 46 4.90 -1.52 12.18
N VAL A 47 5.33 -0.34 11.74
CA VAL A 47 6.19 -0.23 10.55
C VAL A 47 7.53 -0.93 10.71
N ALA A 48 8.13 -0.86 11.90
CA ALA A 48 9.42 -1.51 12.14
C ALA A 48 9.32 -3.03 12.02
N ASP A 49 8.26 -3.60 12.58
CA ASP A 49 8.01 -5.04 12.47
C ASP A 49 7.76 -5.46 11.03
N PHE A 50 7.00 -4.65 10.30
CA PHE A 50 6.77 -4.92 8.89
C PHE A 50 8.08 -4.93 8.10
N ILE A 51 8.90 -3.92 8.28
CA ILE A 51 10.19 -3.81 7.56
C ILE A 51 11.10 -5.00 7.89
N ARG A 52 11.14 -5.39 9.16
CA ARG A 52 11.97 -6.52 9.60
C ARG A 52 11.58 -7.82 8.90
N ASP A 53 10.27 -8.05 8.73
CA ASP A 53 9.75 -9.32 8.26
C ASP A 53 9.46 -9.35 6.75
N ALA A 54 9.46 -8.19 6.08
CA ALA A 54 9.08 -8.09 4.69
C ALA A 54 10.19 -8.57 3.75
N ASP A 55 9.78 -8.95 2.54
CA ASP A 55 10.70 -9.25 1.46
C ASP A 55 11.09 -7.94 0.77
N MET A 56 12.33 -7.53 0.95
CA MET A 56 12.84 -6.27 0.39
C MET A 56 12.93 -6.28 -1.13
N ASP A 57 12.92 -7.47 -1.75
CA ASP A 57 13.02 -7.60 -3.20
C ASP A 57 11.66 -7.71 -3.87
N ALA A 58 10.59 -7.93 -3.11
CA ALA A 58 9.23 -7.98 -3.65
C ALA A 58 8.69 -6.57 -3.85
N PRO A 59 7.88 -6.35 -4.90
CA PRO A 59 7.24 -5.05 -5.08
C PRO A 59 6.36 -4.66 -3.88
N LEU A 60 6.37 -3.39 -3.55
CA LEU A 60 5.59 -2.83 -2.46
C LEU A 60 4.72 -1.70 -2.98
N VAL A 61 3.41 -1.79 -2.75
CA VAL A 61 2.44 -0.74 -3.10
C VAL A 61 1.96 -0.07 -1.82
N VAL A 62 2.08 1.25 -1.76
CA VAL A 62 1.70 2.04 -0.59
C VAL A 62 0.41 2.79 -0.87
N VAL A 63 -0.57 2.62 0.01
CA VAL A 63 -1.94 3.15 -0.16
C VAL A 63 -2.26 4.14 0.95
N CYS A 64 -2.81 5.29 0.56
CA CYS A 64 -3.40 6.24 1.49
C CYS A 64 -4.80 6.64 1.01
N TYR A 65 -5.35 7.77 1.48
CA TYR A 65 -6.72 8.19 1.10
C TYR A 65 -6.82 8.55 -0.38
N HIS A 66 -5.93 9.45 -0.87
CA HIS A 66 -6.02 10.06 -2.19
C HIS A 66 -4.71 10.04 -2.98
N GLY A 67 -3.69 9.36 -2.48
CA GLY A 67 -2.41 9.26 -3.18
C GLY A 67 -1.40 10.34 -2.83
N ASN A 68 -1.64 11.13 -1.79
CA ASN A 68 -0.72 12.21 -1.38
C ASN A 68 0.25 11.75 -0.30
N SER A 69 -0.27 11.31 0.86
CA SER A 69 0.57 10.87 1.98
C SER A 69 1.38 9.62 1.64
N SER A 70 0.86 8.78 0.75
CA SER A 70 1.56 7.57 0.33
C SER A 70 2.88 7.87 -0.38
N GLN A 71 3.04 9.06 -0.95
CA GLN A 71 4.29 9.41 -1.63
C GLN A 71 5.44 9.56 -0.63
N SER A 72 5.21 10.26 0.48
CA SER A 72 6.23 10.37 1.53
C SER A 72 6.55 9.02 2.14
N ALA A 73 5.53 8.21 2.38
CA ALA A 73 5.74 6.87 2.93
C ALA A 73 6.50 5.99 1.95
N ALA A 74 6.18 6.07 0.66
CA ALA A 74 6.91 5.31 -0.37
C ALA A 74 8.40 5.69 -0.39
N ALA A 75 8.70 6.98 -0.32
CA ALA A 75 10.09 7.44 -0.25
C ALA A 75 10.81 6.89 0.98
N TYR A 76 10.12 6.83 2.12
CA TYR A 76 10.67 6.24 3.33
C TYR A 76 11.02 4.76 3.13
N PHE A 77 10.13 3.98 2.51
CA PHE A 77 10.41 2.57 2.25
C PHE A 77 11.57 2.37 1.30
N VAL A 78 11.72 3.23 0.29
CA VAL A 78 12.90 3.19 -0.58
C VAL A 78 14.17 3.37 0.26
N GLN A 79 14.18 4.31 1.18
CA GLN A 79 15.32 4.54 2.07
C GLN A 79 15.60 3.35 2.99
N GLN A 80 14.58 2.58 3.33
CA GLN A 80 14.73 1.39 4.17
C GLN A 80 15.27 0.17 3.41
N GLY A 81 15.38 0.25 2.09
CA GLY A 81 16.00 -0.82 1.30
C GLY A 81 15.07 -1.60 0.38
N PHE A 82 13.80 -1.23 0.30
CA PHE A 82 12.90 -1.88 -0.66
C PHE A 82 13.32 -1.51 -2.08
N SER A 83 13.47 -2.51 -2.93
CA SER A 83 14.03 -2.31 -4.27
C SER A 83 13.00 -1.78 -5.27
N GLU A 84 11.71 -1.98 -5.01
CA GLU A 84 10.65 -1.63 -5.95
C GLU A 84 9.43 -1.14 -5.18
N VAL A 85 9.21 0.19 -5.16
CA VAL A 85 8.15 0.81 -4.35
C VAL A 85 7.26 1.68 -5.21
N TYR A 86 5.97 1.58 -4.98
CA TYR A 86 4.94 2.32 -5.71
C TYR A 86 4.01 3.04 -4.76
N SER A 87 3.59 4.25 -5.16
CA SER A 87 2.51 4.99 -4.50
C SER A 87 1.26 4.88 -5.36
N LEU A 88 0.14 4.48 -4.77
CA LEU A 88 -1.11 4.30 -5.52
C LEU A 88 -1.78 5.66 -5.74
N ASP A 89 -1.82 6.10 -7.01
CA ASP A 89 -2.51 7.32 -7.40
C ASP A 89 -4.01 7.20 -7.11
N GLY A 90 -4.57 8.27 -6.56
CA GLY A 90 -5.98 8.30 -6.18
C GLY A 90 -6.28 7.57 -4.88
N GLY A 91 -5.32 6.81 -4.35
CA GLY A 91 -5.46 6.09 -3.09
C GLY A 91 -6.63 5.14 -3.05
N PHE A 92 -7.06 4.80 -1.84
CA PHE A 92 -8.19 3.89 -1.67
C PHE A 92 -9.51 4.47 -2.23
N GLU A 93 -9.68 5.78 -2.21
CA GLU A 93 -10.90 6.39 -2.75
C GLU A 93 -11.10 6.06 -4.22
N LEU A 94 -10.04 6.13 -5.02
CA LEU A 94 -10.13 5.75 -6.42
C LEU A 94 -10.23 4.24 -6.58
N TRP A 95 -9.44 3.48 -5.81
CA TRP A 95 -9.44 2.02 -5.87
C TRP A 95 -10.83 1.44 -5.69
N ARG A 96 -11.56 1.88 -4.66
CA ARG A 96 -12.87 1.30 -4.36
C ARG A 96 -13.93 1.59 -5.43
N SER A 97 -13.75 2.62 -6.23
CA SER A 97 -14.66 2.87 -7.35
C SER A 97 -14.30 2.06 -8.58
N VAL A 98 -13.03 1.72 -8.76
CA VAL A 98 -12.55 0.93 -9.91
C VAL A 98 -12.66 -0.57 -9.65
N TYR A 99 -12.29 -1.01 -8.45
CA TYR A 99 -12.25 -2.42 -8.06
C TYR A 99 -13.02 -2.70 -6.78
N PRO A 100 -14.35 -2.43 -6.76
CA PRO A 100 -15.12 -2.63 -5.52
C PRO A 100 -15.13 -4.09 -5.06
N ALA A 101 -15.02 -5.06 -5.96
CA ALA A 101 -14.99 -6.47 -5.60
C ALA A 101 -13.69 -6.89 -4.90
N ASP A 102 -12.64 -6.07 -5.00
CA ASP A 102 -11.35 -6.35 -4.38
C ASP A 102 -11.11 -5.48 -3.16
N THR A 103 -12.19 -5.17 -2.44
CA THR A 103 -12.14 -4.47 -1.17
C THR A 103 -12.69 -5.35 -0.07
N SER A 104 -12.11 -5.23 1.11
CA SER A 104 -12.52 -5.97 2.30
C SER A 104 -12.81 -4.99 3.42
N ALA A 105 -13.49 -5.46 4.47
CA ALA A 105 -13.77 -4.66 5.65
C ALA A 105 -13.37 -5.45 6.90
N GLY A 106 -13.11 -4.74 7.99
CA GLY A 106 -12.69 -5.33 9.23
C GLY A 106 -11.27 -4.97 9.59
N SER A 107 -10.87 -5.25 10.83
CA SER A 107 -9.56 -4.88 11.34
C SER A 107 -8.46 -5.88 10.98
N ALA A 108 -8.84 -7.04 10.48
CA ALA A 108 -7.89 -8.07 10.03
C ALA A 108 -8.45 -8.74 8.79
N ASP A 109 -7.58 -8.97 7.84
CA ASP A 109 -7.92 -9.63 6.60
C ASP A 109 -7.52 -11.08 6.66
#